data_f184b55794b37de1a35bb7523f981fd3
#
_entry.id   f184b55794b37de1a35bb7523f981fd3
#
_cell.length_a   1.000
_cell.length_b   1.000
_cell.length_c   1.000
_cell.angle_alpha   90.00
_cell.angle_beta   90.00
_cell.angle_gamma   90.00
#
_symmetry.space_group_name_H-M   'P 1'
#
loop_
_entity.id
_entity.type
_entity.pdbx_description
1 polymer ?
#
loop_
_entity_poly.entity_id
_entity_poly.type
_entity_poly.pdbx_seq_one_letter_code
_entity_poly.pdbx_strand_id
1 'polypeptide(L)'
;MKHSTSHISPLSLEQQQIVIDETIRYIKQATDLFNIRDKAVEIMFDLKGRSAGMYRVRSNRGLVFSRQQREIRYNPYIFSKYFDDNFATTIPHEVAHYVTDIIYGLNNIKPHGREWKEVMDAFGANASVTADYDLAGLPLKRQAVFTYQCACREHQLSTTRHNKITKRRYQYTCNYCKQVLHQKHEADALT
;
A
#
# COMPACT_ATOMS: atom_id res chain seq x y z
N MET A 1 -21.32 23.70 -16.56
CA MET A 1 -19.91 23.96 -16.23
C MET A 1 -19.17 22.63 -16.29
N LYS A 2 -18.31 22.43 -17.29
CA LYS A 2 -17.45 21.22 -17.39
C LYS A 2 -16.35 21.38 -16.35
N HIS A 3 -16.40 20.58 -15.27
CA HIS A 3 -15.26 20.47 -14.36
C HIS A 3 -14.06 19.94 -15.15
N SER A 4 -13.09 20.80 -15.38
CA SER A 4 -11.77 20.40 -15.88
C SER A 4 -11.17 19.49 -14.80
N THR A 5 -11.19 18.19 -15.03
CA THR A 5 -10.44 17.24 -14.22
C THR A 5 -8.98 17.52 -14.49
N SER A 6 -8.30 18.26 -13.60
CA SER A 6 -6.87 18.47 -13.64
C SER A 6 -6.21 17.09 -13.58
N HIS A 7 -5.60 16.69 -14.68
CA HIS A 7 -4.87 15.43 -14.76
C HIS A 7 -3.58 15.58 -13.96
N ILE A 8 -3.45 14.86 -12.84
CA ILE A 8 -2.25 14.87 -12.02
C ILE A 8 -1.17 14.07 -12.75
N SER A 9 -0.03 14.73 -13.03
CA SER A 9 1.14 14.07 -13.61
C SER A 9 1.93 13.34 -12.52
N PRO A 10 2.63 12.25 -12.87
CA PRO A 10 3.52 11.58 -11.92
C PRO A 10 4.73 12.47 -11.60
N LEU A 11 5.51 12.12 -10.59
CA LEU A 11 6.80 12.74 -10.28
C LEU A 11 7.70 12.79 -11.51
N SER A 12 8.33 13.94 -11.75
CA SER A 12 9.41 14.07 -12.73
C SER A 12 10.65 13.25 -12.30
N LEU A 13 11.57 12.99 -13.23
CA LEU A 13 12.82 12.29 -12.90
C LEU A 13 13.66 13.05 -11.86
N GLU A 14 13.67 14.37 -11.94
CA GLU A 14 14.35 15.23 -10.95
C GLU A 14 13.72 15.08 -9.56
N GLN A 15 12.39 15.12 -9.45
CA GLN A 15 11.68 14.91 -8.20
C GLN A 15 11.90 13.49 -7.65
N GLN A 16 11.94 12.47 -8.52
CA GLN A 16 12.27 11.10 -8.11
C GLN A 16 13.67 11.03 -7.52
N GLN A 17 14.65 11.73 -8.12
CA GLN A 17 16.01 11.76 -7.59
C GLN A 17 16.06 12.39 -6.19
N ILE A 18 15.34 13.50 -5.97
CA ILE A 18 15.24 14.15 -4.64
C ILE A 18 14.67 13.16 -3.60
N VAL A 19 13.63 12.38 -3.96
CA VAL A 19 13.05 11.37 -3.07
C VAL A 19 14.03 10.21 -2.81
N ILE A 20 14.80 9.79 -3.82
CA ILE A 20 15.85 8.76 -3.67
C ILE A 20 16.92 9.24 -2.69
N ASP A 21 17.43 10.46 -2.89
CA ASP A 21 18.49 11.03 -2.06
C ASP A 21 18.05 11.13 -0.59
N GLU A 22 16.83 11.57 -0.35
CA GLU A 22 16.26 11.65 0.99
C GLU A 22 16.04 10.25 1.62
N THR A 23 15.58 9.29 0.83
CA THR A 23 15.45 7.90 1.29
C THR A 23 16.82 7.34 1.73
N ILE A 24 17.85 7.56 0.92
CA ILE A 24 19.24 7.16 1.23
C ILE A 24 19.75 7.90 2.48
N ARG A 25 19.42 9.18 2.63
CA ARG A 25 19.78 9.96 3.82
C ARG A 25 19.22 9.34 5.10
N TYR A 26 17.94 8.95 5.12
CA TYR A 26 17.34 8.25 6.26
C TYR A 26 17.95 6.87 6.52
N ILE A 27 18.29 6.12 5.47
CA ILE A 27 18.99 4.82 5.62
C ILE A 27 20.36 5.02 6.28
N LYS A 28 21.13 6.02 5.85
CA LYS A 28 22.42 6.36 6.47
C LYS A 28 22.25 6.78 7.93
N GLN A 29 21.28 7.67 8.20
CA GLN A 29 20.95 8.08 9.57
C GLN A 29 20.63 6.86 10.46
N ALA A 30 19.87 5.88 9.95
CA ALA A 30 19.57 4.66 10.68
C ALA A 30 20.83 3.80 10.93
N THR A 31 21.76 3.74 9.95
CA THR A 31 23.03 3.03 10.12
C THR A 31 23.81 3.57 11.32
N ASP A 32 23.85 4.91 11.43
CA ASP A 32 24.56 5.57 12.53
C ASP A 32 23.81 5.43 13.87
N LEU A 33 22.50 5.63 13.90
CA LEU A 33 21.69 5.59 15.12
C LEU A 33 21.57 4.21 15.75
N PHE A 34 21.42 3.18 14.89
CA PHE A 34 21.15 1.80 15.35
C PHE A 34 22.33 0.85 15.19
N ASN A 35 23.49 1.36 14.74
CA ASN A 35 24.69 0.58 14.46
C ASN A 35 24.38 -0.68 13.63
N ILE A 36 23.51 -0.54 12.61
CA ILE A 36 23.11 -1.61 11.72
C ILE A 36 24.00 -1.62 10.46
N ARG A 37 24.20 -2.82 9.92
CA ARG A 37 24.76 -2.95 8.58
C ARG A 37 23.61 -2.88 7.59
N ASP A 38 23.63 -1.87 6.72
CA ASP A 38 22.63 -1.73 5.67
C ASP A 38 22.64 -2.93 4.72
N LYS A 39 21.49 -3.25 4.17
CA LYS A 39 21.30 -4.26 3.13
C LYS A 39 20.74 -3.60 1.89
N ALA A 40 21.13 -4.09 0.73
CA ALA A 40 20.66 -3.57 -0.53
C ALA A 40 19.13 -3.49 -0.55
N VAL A 41 18.60 -2.31 -0.90
CA VAL A 41 17.18 -2.04 -1.10
C VAL A 41 17.00 -1.30 -2.43
N GLU A 42 16.01 -1.72 -3.20
CA GLU A 42 15.64 -1.10 -4.46
C GLU A 42 14.57 -0.04 -4.20
N ILE A 43 14.76 1.17 -4.72
CA ILE A 43 13.80 2.28 -4.61
C ILE A 43 13.09 2.42 -5.96
N MET A 44 11.75 2.34 -5.95
CA MET A 44 10.94 2.28 -7.16
C MET A 44 9.77 3.26 -7.10
N PHE A 45 9.37 3.80 -8.28
CA PHE A 45 8.22 4.72 -8.44
C PHE A 45 7.11 4.08 -9.27
N ASP A 46 6.72 2.87 -8.92
CA ASP A 46 5.76 2.06 -9.67
C ASP A 46 4.54 1.64 -8.85
N LEU A 47 4.43 2.12 -7.60
CA LEU A 47 3.30 1.82 -6.74
C LEU A 47 2.03 2.44 -7.32
N LYS A 48 0.94 1.69 -7.27
CA LYS A 48 -0.39 2.09 -7.77
C LYS A 48 -1.42 1.89 -6.67
N GLY A 49 -2.52 2.61 -6.79
CA GLY A 49 -3.63 2.49 -5.85
C GLY A 49 -3.64 3.62 -4.82
N ARG A 50 -4.04 3.31 -3.59
CA ARG A 50 -4.35 4.31 -2.55
C ARG A 50 -3.21 4.57 -1.56
N SER A 51 -2.14 3.79 -1.59
CA SER A 51 -0.99 3.95 -0.71
C SER A 51 0.06 4.83 -1.35
N ALA A 52 0.64 5.75 -0.58
CA ALA A 52 1.72 6.63 -1.01
C ALA A 52 3.06 5.90 -1.06
N GLY A 53 3.33 5.03 -0.09
CA GLY A 53 4.53 4.21 0.01
C GLY A 53 4.22 2.75 0.31
N MET A 54 5.24 1.90 0.18
CA MET A 54 5.21 0.50 0.56
C MET A 54 6.63 -0.05 0.69
N TYR A 55 6.99 -0.54 1.86
CA TYR A 55 8.14 -1.43 2.04
C TYR A 55 7.74 -2.89 1.81
N ARG A 56 8.58 -3.65 1.11
CA ARG A 56 8.33 -5.06 0.83
C ARG A 56 9.61 -5.87 0.76
N VAL A 57 9.56 -7.10 1.29
CA VAL A 57 10.59 -8.12 1.08
C VAL A 57 10.03 -9.21 0.19
N ARG A 58 10.70 -9.48 -0.92
CA ARG A 58 10.43 -10.64 -1.78
C ARG A 58 11.44 -11.73 -1.47
N SER A 59 10.96 -12.95 -1.34
CA SER A 59 11.80 -14.13 -1.25
C SER A 59 11.70 -14.91 -2.55
N ASN A 60 12.76 -14.90 -3.35
CA ASN A 60 12.86 -15.78 -4.50
C ASN A 60 13.36 -17.14 -3.99
N ARG A 61 12.47 -18.13 -3.92
CA ARG A 61 12.84 -19.51 -3.62
C ARG A 61 13.52 -20.11 -4.86
N GLY A 62 14.85 -19.97 -4.94
CA GLY A 62 15.65 -20.78 -5.84
C GLY A 62 15.89 -22.16 -5.22
N LEU A 63 16.16 -23.17 -6.05
CA LEU A 63 16.42 -24.55 -5.60
C LEU A 63 17.64 -24.66 -4.66
N VAL A 64 18.58 -23.72 -4.69
CA VAL A 64 19.85 -23.77 -3.94
C VAL A 64 20.05 -22.60 -3.00
N PHE A 65 19.54 -21.39 -3.34
CA PHE A 65 19.70 -20.20 -2.50
C PHE A 65 18.40 -19.38 -2.46
N SER A 66 17.96 -19.02 -1.25
CA SER A 66 16.90 -18.04 -1.05
C SER A 66 17.53 -16.65 -0.98
N ARG A 67 17.33 -15.82 -2.00
CA ARG A 67 17.74 -14.42 -2.00
C ARG A 67 16.56 -13.55 -1.60
N GLN A 68 16.71 -12.79 -0.53
CA GLN A 68 15.76 -11.75 -0.16
C GLN A 68 16.06 -10.47 -0.95
N GLN A 69 15.07 -9.95 -1.63
CA GLN A 69 15.10 -8.67 -2.31
C GLN A 69 14.21 -7.70 -1.54
N ARG A 70 14.78 -6.58 -1.11
CA ARG A 70 14.08 -5.52 -0.41
C ARG A 70 13.71 -4.41 -1.36
N GLU A 71 12.50 -3.89 -1.24
CA GLU A 71 11.99 -2.85 -2.11
C GLU A 71 11.28 -1.79 -1.26
N ILE A 72 11.62 -0.51 -1.47
CA ILE A 72 10.81 0.65 -1.07
C ILE A 72 10.16 1.17 -2.34
N ARG A 73 8.84 1.22 -2.34
CA ARG A 73 8.06 1.61 -3.52
C ARG A 73 7.20 2.82 -3.21
N TYR A 74 7.28 3.83 -4.05
CA TYR A 74 6.51 5.06 -3.93
C TYR A 74 5.47 5.15 -5.05
N ASN A 75 4.32 5.76 -4.73
CA ASN A 75 3.29 6.08 -5.71
C ASN A 75 3.60 7.45 -6.33
N PRO A 76 4.04 7.51 -7.60
CA PRO A 76 4.51 8.75 -8.19
C PRO A 76 3.42 9.82 -8.33
N TYR A 77 2.15 9.42 -8.38
CA TYR A 77 1.02 10.34 -8.49
C TYR A 77 0.59 10.92 -7.14
N ILE A 78 0.55 10.10 -6.08
CA ILE A 78 0.25 10.59 -4.73
C ILE A 78 1.37 11.50 -4.26
N PHE A 79 2.63 11.10 -4.48
CA PHE A 79 3.78 11.95 -4.18
C PHE A 79 3.75 13.27 -4.93
N SER A 80 3.45 13.28 -6.23
CA SER A 80 3.36 14.52 -7.01
C SER A 80 2.28 15.46 -6.50
N LYS A 81 1.11 14.92 -6.09
CA LYS A 81 0.00 15.73 -5.58
C LYS A 81 0.27 16.32 -4.19
N TYR A 82 1.03 15.60 -3.35
CA TYR A 82 1.29 15.93 -1.94
C TYR A 82 2.77 15.81 -1.63
N PHE A 83 3.61 16.51 -2.41
CA PHE A 83 5.06 16.32 -2.38
C PHE A 83 5.65 16.56 -1.00
N ASP A 84 5.45 17.74 -0.43
CA ASP A 84 6.07 18.14 0.83
C ASP A 84 5.62 17.25 2.00
N ASP A 85 4.34 16.89 2.05
CA ASP A 85 3.82 16.02 3.09
C ASP A 85 4.36 14.60 2.97
N ASN A 86 4.38 14.01 1.77
CA ASN A 86 4.96 12.68 1.55
C ASN A 86 6.47 12.65 1.78
N PHE A 87 7.17 13.75 1.44
CA PHE A 87 8.59 13.89 1.70
C PHE A 87 8.88 13.83 3.21
N ALA A 88 8.09 14.53 4.02
CA ALA A 88 8.26 14.58 5.46
C ALA A 88 7.73 13.34 6.20
N THR A 89 6.74 12.63 5.64
CA THR A 89 6.04 11.56 6.36
C THR A 89 6.23 10.19 5.74
N THR A 90 6.04 10.03 4.42
CA THR A 90 6.06 8.71 3.76
C THR A 90 7.48 8.17 3.64
N ILE A 91 8.48 9.01 3.37
CA ILE A 91 9.87 8.54 3.27
C ILE A 91 10.36 7.94 4.58
N PRO A 92 10.35 8.65 5.72
CA PRO A 92 10.78 8.06 6.98
C PRO A 92 9.92 6.86 7.39
N HIS A 93 8.63 6.84 7.07
CA HIS A 93 7.72 5.71 7.32
C HIS A 93 8.21 4.41 6.66
N GLU A 94 8.51 4.46 5.37
CA GLU A 94 8.97 3.27 4.63
C GLU A 94 10.39 2.85 5.00
N VAL A 95 11.26 3.84 5.30
CA VAL A 95 12.60 3.55 5.83
C VAL A 95 12.52 2.92 7.22
N ALA A 96 11.59 3.34 8.08
CA ALA A 96 11.40 2.72 9.39
C ALA A 96 10.98 1.24 9.26
N HIS A 97 10.16 0.88 8.27
CA HIS A 97 9.88 -0.53 7.96
C HIS A 97 11.13 -1.29 7.51
N TYR A 98 11.96 -0.69 6.67
CA TYR A 98 13.24 -1.27 6.27
C TYR A 98 14.16 -1.50 7.48
N VAL A 99 14.32 -0.52 8.35
CA VAL A 99 15.16 -0.61 9.55
C VAL A 99 14.68 -1.71 10.49
N THR A 100 13.39 -1.77 10.76
CA THR A 100 12.81 -2.80 11.63
C THR A 100 12.92 -4.20 11.04
N ASP A 101 12.86 -4.35 9.71
CA ASP A 101 13.17 -5.63 9.05
C ASP A 101 14.63 -6.05 9.26
N ILE A 102 15.57 -5.12 9.16
CA ILE A 102 16.98 -5.41 9.34
C ILE A 102 17.29 -5.84 10.79
N ILE A 103 16.71 -5.17 11.78
CA ILE A 103 16.99 -5.39 13.20
C ILE A 103 16.26 -6.63 13.72
N TYR A 104 14.96 -6.74 13.43
CA TYR A 104 14.07 -7.72 14.07
C TYR A 104 13.53 -8.78 13.12
N GLY A 105 13.47 -8.49 11.81
CA GLY A 105 12.76 -9.30 10.82
C GLY A 105 11.25 -9.09 10.86
N LEU A 106 10.61 -8.98 9.67
CA LEU A 106 9.19 -8.65 9.53
C LEU A 106 8.22 -9.62 10.22
N ASN A 107 8.60 -10.89 10.35
CA ASN A 107 7.74 -11.91 10.95
C ASN A 107 7.70 -11.86 12.49
N ASN A 108 8.63 -11.12 13.11
CA ASN A 108 8.81 -11.10 14.56
C ASN A 108 8.17 -9.87 15.21
N ILE A 109 7.70 -8.91 14.42
CA ILE A 109 7.14 -7.65 14.90
C ILE A 109 5.77 -7.38 14.26
N LYS A 110 5.00 -6.51 14.90
CA LYS A 110 3.76 -5.99 14.31
C LYS A 110 4.08 -4.80 13.41
N PRO A 111 3.49 -4.70 12.21
CA PRO A 111 3.55 -3.48 11.43
C PRO A 111 3.10 -2.29 12.30
N HIS A 112 3.85 -1.19 12.28
CA HIS A 112 3.61 0.00 13.11
C HIS A 112 3.53 -0.29 14.62
N GLY A 113 4.20 -1.36 15.08
CA GLY A 113 4.35 -1.73 16.48
C GLY A 113 5.31 -0.78 17.23
N ARG A 114 5.69 -1.16 18.47
CA ARG A 114 6.59 -0.38 19.30
C ARG A 114 7.94 -0.13 18.59
N GLU A 115 8.49 -1.15 18.01
CA GLU A 115 9.79 -1.14 17.33
C GLU A 115 9.82 -0.15 16.15
N TRP A 116 8.76 -0.11 15.36
CA TRP A 116 8.61 0.84 14.27
C TRP A 116 8.46 2.28 14.78
N LYS A 117 7.69 2.49 15.87
CA LYS A 117 7.52 3.80 16.48
C LYS A 117 8.82 4.34 17.06
N GLU A 118 9.61 3.48 17.70
CA GLU A 118 10.94 3.85 18.22
C GLU A 118 11.88 4.33 17.11
N VAL A 119 11.83 3.70 15.93
CA VAL A 119 12.60 4.16 14.76
C VAL A 119 12.08 5.50 14.23
N MET A 120 10.76 5.69 14.14
CA MET A 120 10.17 6.96 13.72
C MET A 120 10.53 8.10 14.69
N ASP A 121 10.46 7.85 15.99
CA ASP A 121 10.86 8.81 17.01
C ASP A 121 12.35 9.17 16.91
N ALA A 122 13.22 8.19 16.66
CA ALA A 122 14.65 8.41 16.45
C ALA A 122 14.96 9.22 15.18
N PHE A 123 14.11 9.13 14.15
CA PHE A 123 14.17 9.97 12.97
C PHE A 123 13.64 11.40 13.20
N GLY A 124 12.99 11.66 14.34
CA GLY A 124 12.25 12.90 14.59
C GLY A 124 11.02 13.05 13.70
N ALA A 125 10.48 11.93 13.19
CA ALA A 125 9.37 11.90 12.27
C ALA A 125 8.06 11.53 12.97
N ASN A 126 6.94 11.99 12.39
CA ASN A 126 5.62 11.71 12.94
C ASN A 126 5.26 10.22 12.76
N ALA A 127 5.05 9.51 13.87
CA ALA A 127 4.66 8.10 13.91
C ALA A 127 3.16 7.85 13.64
N SER A 128 2.43 8.81 13.05
CA SER A 128 1.06 8.57 12.59
C SER A 128 1.04 7.58 11.42
N VAL A 129 0.08 6.66 11.45
CA VAL A 129 0.08 5.48 10.56
C VAL A 129 -0.60 5.75 9.22
N THR A 130 -1.44 6.76 9.12
CA THR A 130 -2.28 7.02 7.95
C THR A 130 -2.32 8.50 7.58
N ALA A 131 -1.98 8.78 6.34
CA ALA A 131 -2.37 10.03 5.70
C ALA A 131 -3.71 9.79 4.98
N ASP A 132 -4.71 10.59 5.28
CA ASP A 132 -6.02 10.57 4.59
C ASP A 132 -5.99 11.56 3.42
N TYR A 133 -5.36 11.12 2.32
CA TYR A 133 -5.25 11.93 1.12
C TYR A 133 -6.53 11.93 0.31
N ASP A 134 -6.96 13.11 -0.17
CA ASP A 134 -7.93 13.19 -1.24
C ASP A 134 -7.34 12.63 -2.54
N LEU A 135 -7.89 11.51 -3.00
CA LEU A 135 -7.42 10.79 -4.18
C LEU A 135 -8.13 11.23 -5.47
N ALA A 136 -8.92 12.30 -5.45
CA ALA A 136 -9.56 12.84 -6.65
C ALA A 136 -8.51 13.28 -7.68
N GLY A 137 -8.76 12.95 -8.95
CA GLY A 137 -7.84 13.23 -10.06
C GLY A 137 -6.67 12.25 -10.23
N LEU A 138 -6.49 11.30 -9.32
CA LEU A 138 -5.46 10.26 -9.48
C LEU A 138 -5.91 9.15 -10.45
N PRO A 139 -4.99 8.51 -11.19
CA PRO A 139 -5.29 7.41 -12.09
C PRO A 139 -5.56 6.10 -11.30
N LEU A 140 -6.60 6.11 -10.50
CA LEU A 140 -7.02 4.92 -9.76
C LEU A 140 -7.76 3.97 -10.67
N LYS A 141 -7.37 2.69 -10.65
CA LYS A 141 -8.20 1.65 -11.29
C LYS A 141 -9.55 1.60 -10.60
N ARG A 142 -10.63 1.82 -11.35
CA ARG A 142 -11.98 1.53 -10.86
C ARG A 142 -12.01 0.03 -10.54
N GLN A 143 -12.27 -0.29 -9.28
CA GLN A 143 -12.49 -1.68 -8.91
C GLN A 143 -13.86 -2.10 -9.47
N ALA A 144 -13.88 -3.19 -10.23
CA ALA A 144 -15.14 -3.78 -10.65
C ALA A 144 -15.91 -4.20 -9.39
N VAL A 145 -17.18 -3.86 -9.38
CA VAL A 145 -18.11 -4.18 -8.31
C VAL A 145 -19.14 -5.14 -8.88
N PHE A 146 -19.45 -6.18 -8.14
CA PHE A 146 -20.36 -7.24 -8.56
C PHE A 146 -21.58 -7.23 -7.64
N THR A 147 -22.77 -7.17 -8.23
CA THR A 147 -24.01 -7.18 -7.47
C THR A 147 -24.38 -8.60 -7.07
N TYR A 148 -24.60 -8.78 -5.78
CA TYR A 148 -25.10 -9.99 -5.16
C TYR A 148 -26.40 -9.67 -4.42
N GLN A 149 -27.22 -10.67 -4.17
CA GLN A 149 -28.49 -10.51 -3.44
C GLN A 149 -28.70 -11.62 -2.43
N CYS A 150 -29.44 -11.30 -1.40
CA CYS A 150 -30.08 -12.24 -0.48
C CYS A 150 -31.59 -11.92 -0.43
N ALA A 151 -32.37 -12.62 0.36
CA ALA A 151 -33.81 -12.35 0.46
C ALA A 151 -34.17 -10.93 0.94
N CYS A 152 -33.26 -10.23 1.64
CA CYS A 152 -33.59 -8.96 2.27
C CYS A 152 -33.00 -7.71 1.56
N ARG A 153 -31.91 -7.86 0.77
CA ARG A 153 -31.24 -6.70 0.11
C ARG A 153 -30.21 -7.12 -0.92
N GLU A 154 -29.76 -6.12 -1.68
CA GLU A 154 -28.59 -6.22 -2.56
C GLU A 154 -27.30 -5.90 -1.81
N HIS A 155 -26.19 -6.47 -2.29
CA HIS A 155 -24.85 -6.31 -1.76
C HIS A 155 -23.88 -6.03 -2.91
N GLN A 156 -22.97 -5.07 -2.72
CA GLN A 156 -21.91 -4.77 -3.65
C GLN A 156 -20.62 -5.44 -3.19
N LEU A 157 -20.16 -6.44 -3.93
CA LEU A 157 -18.94 -7.17 -3.61
C LEU A 157 -17.78 -6.74 -4.51
N SER A 158 -16.60 -6.61 -3.90
CA SER A 158 -15.35 -6.36 -4.63
C SER A 158 -14.96 -7.57 -5.47
N THR A 159 -14.13 -7.35 -6.50
CA THR A 159 -13.54 -8.42 -7.35
C THR A 159 -12.91 -9.54 -6.51
N THR A 160 -12.25 -9.21 -5.40
CA THR A 160 -11.64 -10.23 -4.51
C THR A 160 -12.68 -11.16 -3.91
N ARG A 161 -13.79 -10.60 -3.41
CA ARG A 161 -14.89 -11.40 -2.83
C ARG A 161 -15.61 -12.21 -3.91
N HIS A 162 -15.91 -11.58 -5.04
CA HIS A 162 -16.48 -12.25 -6.21
C HIS A 162 -15.64 -13.45 -6.65
N ASN A 163 -14.33 -13.27 -6.83
CA ASN A 163 -13.42 -14.35 -7.22
C ASN A 163 -13.32 -15.48 -6.18
N LYS A 164 -13.50 -15.20 -4.89
CA LYS A 164 -13.56 -16.25 -3.85
C LYS A 164 -14.81 -17.10 -3.99
N ILE A 165 -15.95 -16.48 -4.30
CA ILE A 165 -17.22 -17.19 -4.53
C ILE A 165 -17.13 -18.03 -5.81
N THR A 166 -16.76 -17.43 -6.94
CA THR A 166 -16.73 -18.09 -8.24
C THR A 166 -15.73 -19.25 -8.30
N LYS A 167 -14.61 -19.14 -7.58
CA LYS A 167 -13.65 -20.25 -7.43
C LYS A 167 -14.05 -21.26 -6.36
N ARG A 168 -15.29 -21.20 -5.86
CA ARG A 168 -15.85 -22.08 -4.81
C ARG A 168 -14.99 -22.20 -3.56
N ARG A 169 -14.22 -21.14 -3.23
CA ARG A 169 -13.33 -21.13 -2.06
C ARG A 169 -14.01 -20.58 -0.81
N TYR A 170 -15.14 -19.86 -0.98
CA TYR A 170 -15.81 -19.20 0.12
C TYR A 170 -17.26 -18.86 -0.22
N GLN A 171 -18.14 -18.90 0.79
CA GLN A 171 -19.52 -18.41 0.73
C GLN A 171 -19.65 -17.20 1.65
N TYR A 172 -20.27 -16.14 1.20
CA TYR A 172 -20.61 -14.98 2.02
C TYR A 172 -22.09 -15.02 2.35
N THR A 173 -22.40 -14.68 3.60
CA THR A 173 -23.77 -14.59 4.11
C THR A 173 -24.12 -13.15 4.46
N CYS A 174 -25.40 -12.82 4.38
CA CYS A 174 -25.92 -11.53 4.82
C CYS A 174 -25.83 -11.40 6.35
N ASN A 175 -25.30 -10.28 6.84
CA ASN A 175 -25.21 -10.03 8.29
C ASN A 175 -26.58 -9.88 8.96
N TYR A 176 -27.64 -9.58 8.20
CA TYR A 176 -28.99 -9.36 8.72
C TYR A 176 -29.82 -10.65 8.66
N CYS A 177 -30.07 -11.20 7.47
CA CYS A 177 -30.94 -12.38 7.31
C CYS A 177 -30.18 -13.72 7.35
N LYS A 178 -28.86 -13.71 7.47
CA LYS A 178 -27.97 -14.88 7.52
C LYS A 178 -27.98 -15.78 6.28
N GLN A 179 -28.75 -15.42 5.26
CA GLN A 179 -28.78 -16.19 4.00
C GLN A 179 -27.52 -15.98 3.16
N VAL A 180 -27.20 -17.00 2.38
CA VAL A 180 -26.07 -16.97 1.43
C VAL A 180 -26.33 -15.94 0.34
N LEU A 181 -25.29 -15.23 -0.07
CA LEU A 181 -25.35 -14.27 -1.14
C LEU A 181 -25.22 -14.98 -2.49
N HIS A 182 -26.16 -14.71 -3.39
CA HIS A 182 -26.16 -15.19 -4.77
C HIS A 182 -25.87 -14.03 -5.73
N GLN A 183 -25.09 -14.29 -6.78
CA GLN A 183 -24.80 -13.25 -7.78
C GLN A 183 -26.11 -12.91 -8.52
N LYS A 184 -26.42 -11.62 -8.61
CA LYS A 184 -27.52 -11.13 -9.44
C LYS A 184 -27.05 -11.06 -10.88
N HIS A 185 -27.66 -11.85 -11.74
CA HIS A 185 -27.44 -11.78 -13.19
C HIS A 185 -28.45 -10.77 -13.79
N GLU A 186 -28.05 -10.03 -14.83
CA GLU A 186 -28.93 -9.04 -15.49
C GLU A 186 -30.23 -9.65 -16.06
N ALA A 187 -30.30 -10.96 -16.23
CA ALA A 187 -31.50 -11.65 -16.68
C ALA A 187 -32.66 -11.64 -15.68
N ASP A 188 -32.40 -11.39 -14.38
CA ASP A 188 -33.45 -11.40 -13.33
C ASP A 188 -34.19 -10.06 -13.19
N ALA A 189 -33.97 -9.09 -14.08
CA ALA A 189 -34.58 -7.77 -14.06
C ALA A 189 -35.84 -7.65 -14.95
N LEU A 190 -36.31 -8.75 -15.57
CA LEU A 190 -37.42 -8.75 -16.53
C LEU A 190 -38.62 -9.67 -16.09
N THR A 191 -38.80 -9.84 -14.78
CA THR A 191 -40.03 -10.48 -14.26
C THR A 191 -40.68 -9.61 -13.21
#